data_45ddf21ce087fa78e5af1508aa4e0621
#
_entry.id   45ddf21ce087fa78e5af1508aa4e0621
#
_cell.length_a   1.000
_cell.length_b   1.000
_cell.length_c   1.000
_cell.angle_alpha   90.00
_cell.angle_beta   90.00
_cell.angle_gamma   90.00
#
_symmetry.space_group_name_H-M   'P 1'
#
loop_
_entity.id
_entity.type
_entity.pdbx_description
1 polymer ?
#
loop_
_entity_poly.entity_id
_entity_poly.type
_entity_poly.pdbx_seq_one_letter_code
_entity_poly.pdbx_strand_id
1 'polypeptide(L)'
;VLDRANAAGVGYLLCVSVNLEDLKNIVEISHVYSQVFASAGVHPNHDQGALDSPTYFELREAVEDPVVVAVGETGLDYYRSEGDLEWQLDRFRRHIAISREVGKPLIVHTRRANHDTISIMREEGAADAGGVMHCFSEDWPTAKAALDLGFYVSISGIVTFKNADTVREVARQIPSDRLLVETDAPYLAPVPHRGHTNEPAFVADTARFLAELRGVDLETLAQQTTDNFFELFPLATRITADGY
;
A
#
# COMPACT_ATOMS: atom_id res chain seq x y z
N VAL A 1 -16.21 11.76 4.62
CA VAL A 1 -15.37 10.87 3.79
C VAL A 1 -15.92 9.46 3.86
N LEU A 2 -16.02 8.84 5.04
CA LEU A 2 -16.46 7.44 5.20
C LEU A 2 -17.87 7.18 4.67
N ASP A 3 -18.83 8.09 4.89
CA ASP A 3 -20.20 7.94 4.37
C ASP A 3 -20.22 7.86 2.83
N ARG A 4 -19.37 8.67 2.16
CA ARG A 4 -19.24 8.61 0.70
C ARG A 4 -18.55 7.33 0.24
N ALA A 5 -17.55 6.87 0.96
CA ALA A 5 -16.89 5.58 0.68
C ALA A 5 -17.89 4.42 0.78
N ASN A 6 -18.65 4.36 1.87
CA ASN A 6 -19.69 3.35 2.08
C ASN A 6 -20.76 3.41 0.97
N ALA A 7 -21.21 4.62 0.60
CA ALA A 7 -22.20 4.80 -0.48
C ALA A 7 -21.66 4.35 -1.85
N ALA A 8 -20.35 4.38 -2.05
CA ALA A 8 -19.66 3.88 -3.24
C ALA A 8 -19.35 2.36 -3.19
N GLY A 9 -19.73 1.66 -2.12
CA GLY A 9 -19.47 0.23 -1.92
C GLY A 9 -18.10 -0.09 -1.34
N VAL A 10 -17.37 0.90 -0.80
CA VAL A 10 -16.06 0.72 -0.16
C VAL A 10 -16.28 0.37 1.31
N GLY A 11 -16.12 -0.90 1.66
CA GLY A 11 -16.41 -1.40 3.01
C GLY A 11 -15.25 -1.29 3.98
N TYR A 12 -14.01 -1.30 3.49
CA TYR A 12 -12.80 -1.32 4.33
C TYR A 12 -11.73 -0.39 3.78
N LEU A 13 -10.95 0.20 4.68
CA LEU A 13 -9.88 1.13 4.35
C LEU A 13 -8.61 0.83 5.17
N LEU A 14 -7.46 0.94 4.53
CA LEU A 14 -6.17 0.99 5.20
C LEU A 14 -5.65 2.43 5.12
N CYS A 15 -5.58 3.10 6.25
CA CYS A 15 -5.02 4.44 6.36
C CYS A 15 -3.51 4.32 6.57
N VAL A 16 -2.75 4.75 5.56
CA VAL A 16 -1.31 4.53 5.51
C VAL A 16 -0.56 5.70 6.14
N SER A 17 0.29 5.41 7.12
CA SER A 17 1.20 6.38 7.72
C SER A 17 2.39 6.65 6.80
N VAL A 18 2.74 7.92 6.63
CA VAL A 18 3.92 8.38 5.90
C VAL A 18 5.00 8.97 6.83
N ASN A 19 4.66 9.16 8.10
CA ASN A 19 5.56 9.61 9.19
C ASN A 19 4.99 9.15 10.55
N LEU A 20 5.77 9.24 11.60
CA LEU A 20 5.34 8.83 12.94
C LEU A 20 4.57 9.94 13.68
N GLU A 21 4.72 11.21 13.28
CA GLU A 21 4.03 12.35 13.90
C GLU A 21 2.52 12.27 13.69
N ASP A 22 2.09 11.88 12.49
CA ASP A 22 0.67 11.76 12.13
C ASP A 22 0.05 10.40 12.55
N LEU A 23 0.87 9.42 12.93
CA LEU A 23 0.42 8.07 13.27
C LEU A 23 -0.65 8.08 14.36
N LYS A 24 -0.50 8.93 15.39
CA LYS A 24 -1.47 9.03 16.47
C LYS A 24 -2.88 9.34 15.96
N ASN A 25 -3.01 10.27 15.02
CA ASN A 25 -4.30 10.63 14.43
C ASN A 25 -4.90 9.47 13.64
N ILE A 26 -4.05 8.71 12.91
CA ILE A 26 -4.47 7.53 12.14
C ILE A 26 -4.97 6.43 13.08
N VAL A 27 -4.24 6.15 14.14
CA VAL A 27 -4.62 5.15 15.17
C VAL A 27 -5.93 5.55 15.86
N GLU A 28 -6.10 6.83 16.26
CA GLU A 28 -7.34 7.32 16.86
C GLU A 28 -8.55 7.12 15.92
N ILE A 29 -8.41 7.41 14.62
CA ILE A 29 -9.48 7.16 13.63
C ILE A 29 -9.79 5.66 13.52
N SER A 30 -8.76 4.82 13.49
CA SER A 30 -8.93 3.36 13.37
C SER A 30 -9.57 2.74 14.61
N HIS A 31 -9.36 3.28 15.81
CA HIS A 31 -10.08 2.84 17.00
C HIS A 31 -11.56 3.28 17.01
N VAL A 32 -11.90 4.39 16.35
CA VAL A 32 -13.29 4.88 16.27
C VAL A 32 -14.09 4.15 15.21
N TYR A 33 -13.45 3.80 14.09
CA TYR A 33 -14.13 3.21 12.93
C TYR A 33 -13.58 1.82 12.63
N SER A 34 -14.32 0.79 12.98
CA SER A 34 -13.91 -0.62 12.85
C SER A 34 -13.58 -1.08 11.42
N GLN A 35 -14.04 -0.35 10.40
CA GLN A 35 -13.69 -0.59 8.99
C GLN A 35 -12.39 0.09 8.56
N VAL A 36 -11.74 0.87 9.42
CA VAL A 36 -10.49 1.58 9.12
C VAL A 36 -9.36 0.94 9.90
N PHE A 37 -8.35 0.47 9.18
CA PHE A 37 -7.12 -0.08 9.73
C PHE A 37 -5.98 0.93 9.53
N ALA A 38 -4.89 0.77 10.28
CA ALA A 38 -3.71 1.62 10.22
C ALA A 38 -2.48 0.85 9.73
N SER A 39 -1.52 1.57 9.17
CA SER A 39 -0.14 1.12 9.09
C SER A 39 0.77 2.10 9.82
N ALA A 40 1.98 1.67 10.18
CA ALA A 40 3.00 2.52 10.77
C ALA A 40 4.32 2.39 10.02
N GLY A 41 4.85 3.52 9.58
CA GLY A 41 6.11 3.59 8.85
C GLY A 41 6.48 5.02 8.47
N VAL A 42 7.63 5.15 7.81
CA VAL A 42 8.16 6.44 7.34
C VAL A 42 8.50 6.35 5.87
N HIS A 43 7.77 7.13 5.08
CA HIS A 43 7.93 7.23 3.63
C HIS A 43 9.37 7.65 3.25
N PRO A 44 9.95 7.10 2.17
CA PRO A 44 11.32 7.41 1.75
C PRO A 44 11.62 8.90 1.56
N ASN A 45 10.63 9.72 1.24
CA ASN A 45 10.81 11.17 1.04
C ASN A 45 10.49 12.02 2.27
N HIS A 46 10.08 11.42 3.38
CA HIS A 46 9.86 12.14 4.63
C HIS A 46 11.22 12.34 5.31
N ASP A 47 11.47 13.56 5.78
CA ASP A 47 12.71 13.95 6.48
C ASP A 47 13.97 13.40 5.80
N GLN A 48 14.43 14.11 4.76
CA GLN A 48 15.53 13.67 3.90
C GLN A 48 16.88 13.75 4.63
N GLY A 49 17.17 12.73 5.43
CA GLY A 49 18.45 12.60 6.11
C GLY A 49 18.53 11.43 7.08
N ALA A 50 19.76 11.02 7.38
CA ALA A 50 20.02 9.93 8.32
C ALA A 50 19.65 10.29 9.76
N LEU A 51 19.76 11.58 10.12
CA LEU A 51 19.51 12.08 11.48
C LEU A 51 18.02 12.07 11.84
N ASP A 52 17.15 12.21 10.82
CA ASP A 52 15.70 12.30 11.00
C ASP A 52 15.01 10.93 10.77
N SER A 53 15.80 9.88 10.52
CA SER A 53 15.28 8.52 10.40
C SER A 53 14.92 7.97 11.77
N PRO A 54 13.70 7.40 11.95
CA PRO A 54 13.32 6.83 13.22
C PRO A 54 14.26 5.68 13.60
N THR A 55 14.53 5.56 14.89
CA THR A 55 15.28 4.45 15.42
C THR A 55 14.50 3.14 15.29
N TYR A 56 15.17 2.03 15.46
CA TYR A 56 14.52 0.72 15.51
C TYR A 56 13.45 0.66 16.61
N PHE A 57 13.73 1.21 17.79
CA PHE A 57 12.81 1.19 18.91
C PHE A 57 11.56 2.04 18.68
N GLU A 58 11.69 3.24 18.10
CA GLU A 58 10.55 4.09 17.76
C GLU A 58 9.63 3.42 16.74
N LEU A 59 10.20 2.81 15.69
CA LEU A 59 9.40 2.04 14.72
C LEU A 59 8.75 0.82 15.37
N ARG A 60 9.48 0.11 16.24
CA ARG A 60 8.99 -1.07 16.95
C ARG A 60 7.79 -0.73 17.86
N GLU A 61 7.88 0.38 18.58
CA GLU A 61 6.78 0.90 19.40
C GLU A 61 5.58 1.33 18.53
N ALA A 62 5.83 2.01 17.42
CA ALA A 62 4.80 2.49 16.51
C ALA A 62 3.90 1.38 15.94
N VAL A 63 4.41 0.17 15.80
CA VAL A 63 3.66 -0.98 15.24
C VAL A 63 2.96 -1.83 16.31
N GLU A 64 3.04 -1.49 17.61
CA GLU A 64 2.47 -2.30 18.68
C GLU A 64 0.94 -2.26 18.76
N ASP A 65 0.33 -1.12 18.41
CA ASP A 65 -1.11 -0.97 18.50
C ASP A 65 -1.84 -2.03 17.64
N PRO A 66 -2.88 -2.70 18.19
CA PRO A 66 -3.62 -3.74 17.46
C PRO A 66 -4.29 -3.28 16.17
N VAL A 67 -4.65 -1.99 16.04
CA VAL A 67 -5.25 -1.47 14.80
C VAL A 67 -4.22 -1.22 13.70
N VAL A 68 -2.92 -1.25 14.03
CA VAL A 68 -1.83 -1.20 13.07
C VAL A 68 -1.61 -2.60 12.51
N VAL A 69 -2.06 -2.84 11.30
CA VAL A 69 -2.04 -4.16 10.65
C VAL A 69 -0.86 -4.36 9.68
N ALA A 70 -0.10 -3.30 9.40
CA ALA A 70 1.00 -3.32 8.44
C ALA A 70 2.16 -2.40 8.85
N VAL A 71 3.35 -2.66 8.33
CA VAL A 71 4.56 -1.84 8.47
C VAL A 71 4.78 -1.07 7.17
N GLY A 72 4.70 0.23 7.22
CA GLY A 72 4.83 1.12 6.07
C GLY A 72 3.90 2.35 6.17
N GLU A 73 4.00 3.24 5.22
CA GLU A 73 4.70 3.13 3.93
C GLU A 73 6.21 3.29 4.12
N THR A 74 6.98 2.47 3.40
CA THR A 74 8.44 2.48 3.40
C THR A 74 8.96 2.08 2.01
N GLY A 75 10.25 2.14 1.77
CA GLY A 75 10.84 1.75 0.49
C GLY A 75 11.83 2.77 -0.04
N LEU A 76 11.91 2.91 -1.38
CA LEU A 76 12.89 3.74 -2.06
C LEU A 76 12.24 4.67 -3.09
N ASP A 77 12.70 5.94 -3.14
CA ASP A 77 12.28 6.92 -4.16
C ASP A 77 13.50 7.71 -4.67
N TYR A 78 14.01 7.32 -5.84
CA TYR A 78 15.12 8.01 -6.52
C TYR A 78 14.63 9.12 -7.47
N TYR A 79 13.32 9.35 -7.54
CA TYR A 79 12.78 10.45 -8.33
C TYR A 79 12.76 11.78 -7.56
N ARG A 80 12.51 11.73 -6.26
CA ARG A 80 12.38 12.92 -5.39
C ARG A 80 13.59 13.14 -4.48
N SER A 81 14.50 12.18 -4.41
CA SER A 81 15.70 12.27 -3.57
C SER A 81 16.95 12.34 -4.42
N GLU A 82 17.92 13.15 -3.99
CA GLU A 82 19.19 13.35 -4.66
C GLU A 82 20.36 13.17 -3.69
N GLY A 83 21.57 12.89 -4.23
CA GLY A 83 22.80 12.76 -3.47
C GLY A 83 23.04 11.36 -2.93
N ASP A 84 23.65 11.27 -1.74
CA ASP A 84 23.87 10.00 -1.06
C ASP A 84 22.58 9.53 -0.39
N LEU A 85 22.05 8.40 -0.84
CA LEU A 85 20.79 7.82 -0.41
C LEU A 85 20.96 6.58 0.50
N GLU A 86 22.15 6.33 1.04
CA GLU A 86 22.38 5.19 1.95
C GLU A 86 21.44 5.21 3.16
N TRP A 87 21.10 6.40 3.67
CA TRP A 87 20.11 6.58 4.74
C TRP A 87 18.72 6.03 4.35
N GLN A 88 18.32 6.11 3.08
CA GLN A 88 17.04 5.61 2.59
C GLN A 88 17.07 4.08 2.51
N LEU A 89 18.17 3.50 2.05
CA LEU A 89 18.39 2.06 2.04
C LEU A 89 18.37 1.49 3.48
N ASP A 90 19.07 2.13 4.42
CA ASP A 90 19.09 1.73 5.83
C ASP A 90 17.72 1.84 6.49
N ARG A 91 16.96 2.90 6.18
CA ARG A 91 15.58 3.07 6.64
C ARG A 91 14.71 1.92 6.14
N PHE A 92 14.80 1.57 4.88
CA PHE A 92 14.03 0.46 4.30
C PHE A 92 14.40 -0.87 4.94
N ARG A 93 15.69 -1.19 5.11
CA ARG A 93 16.16 -2.40 5.83
C ARG A 93 15.59 -2.49 7.25
N ARG A 94 15.55 -1.38 7.99
CA ARG A 94 14.93 -1.33 9.33
C ARG A 94 13.46 -1.71 9.32
N HIS A 95 12.69 -1.17 8.40
CA HIS A 95 11.28 -1.52 8.28
C HIS A 95 11.08 -3.00 7.95
N ILE A 96 11.90 -3.57 7.06
CA ILE A 96 11.85 -5.01 6.75
C ILE A 96 12.16 -5.83 8.00
N ALA A 97 13.21 -5.47 8.76
CA ALA A 97 13.58 -6.19 9.97
C ALA A 97 12.44 -6.18 11.01
N ILE A 98 11.80 -5.03 11.23
CA ILE A 98 10.67 -4.90 12.15
C ILE A 98 9.45 -5.67 11.65
N SER A 99 9.11 -5.56 10.36
CA SER A 99 8.01 -6.30 9.75
C SER A 99 8.14 -7.81 9.99
N ARG A 100 9.32 -8.36 9.79
CA ARG A 100 9.64 -9.77 10.07
C ARG A 100 9.53 -10.12 11.55
N GLU A 101 10.03 -9.25 12.43
CA GLU A 101 9.97 -9.48 13.89
C GLU A 101 8.53 -9.53 14.40
N VAL A 102 7.70 -8.58 13.94
CA VAL A 102 6.30 -8.46 14.43
C VAL A 102 5.31 -9.29 13.63
N GLY A 103 5.71 -9.88 12.50
CA GLY A 103 4.85 -10.65 11.62
C GLY A 103 3.75 -9.80 10.95
N LYS A 104 3.98 -8.52 10.73
CA LYS A 104 3.04 -7.61 10.03
C LYS A 104 3.56 -7.33 8.62
N PRO A 105 2.71 -7.44 7.57
CA PRO A 105 3.12 -7.25 6.19
C PRO A 105 3.65 -5.85 5.88
N LEU A 106 4.51 -5.74 4.87
CA LEU A 106 5.09 -4.48 4.40
C LEU A 106 4.15 -3.76 3.42
N ILE A 107 4.15 -2.42 3.47
CA ILE A 107 3.64 -1.54 2.40
C ILE A 107 4.85 -0.87 1.76
N VAL A 108 5.18 -1.29 0.53
CA VAL A 108 6.43 -0.92 -0.15
C VAL A 108 6.17 0.09 -1.25
N HIS A 109 6.77 1.28 -1.09
CA HIS A 109 6.92 2.29 -2.11
C HIS A 109 8.16 2.00 -2.98
N THR A 110 8.03 2.14 -4.29
CA THR A 110 9.17 2.16 -5.20
C THR A 110 8.95 3.16 -6.33
N ARG A 111 9.95 4.01 -6.57
CA ARG A 111 9.90 4.96 -7.67
C ARG A 111 11.29 5.21 -8.24
N ARG A 112 11.52 4.77 -9.50
CA ARG A 112 12.83 4.77 -10.16
C ARG A 112 13.92 4.04 -9.37
N ALA A 113 13.54 3.13 -8.48
CA ALA A 113 14.42 2.40 -7.58
C ALA A 113 14.14 0.88 -7.60
N ASN A 114 13.46 0.40 -8.64
CA ASN A 114 12.94 -0.96 -8.75
C ASN A 114 14.02 -2.03 -8.52
N HIS A 115 15.22 -1.87 -9.10
CA HIS A 115 16.32 -2.83 -8.93
C HIS A 115 16.73 -2.95 -7.46
N ASP A 116 17.04 -1.82 -6.81
CA ASP A 116 17.53 -1.83 -5.43
C ASP A 116 16.43 -2.20 -4.45
N THR A 117 15.17 -1.79 -4.71
CA THR A 117 14.01 -2.23 -3.92
C THR A 117 13.92 -3.75 -3.89
N ILE A 118 13.92 -4.40 -5.05
CA ILE A 118 13.82 -5.88 -5.14
C ILE A 118 15.06 -6.55 -4.56
N SER A 119 16.27 -5.98 -4.75
CA SER A 119 17.52 -6.52 -4.19
C SER A 119 17.47 -6.54 -2.66
N ILE A 120 17.15 -5.40 -2.04
CA ILE A 120 17.04 -5.29 -0.58
C ILE A 120 15.93 -6.19 -0.03
N MET A 121 14.78 -6.26 -0.68
CA MET A 121 13.72 -7.18 -0.25
C MET A 121 14.20 -8.64 -0.20
N ARG A 122 15.02 -9.07 -1.16
CA ARG A 122 15.62 -10.42 -1.16
C ARG A 122 16.69 -10.58 -0.10
N GLU A 123 17.62 -9.63 -0.02
CA GLU A 123 18.75 -9.64 0.91
C GLU A 123 18.28 -9.70 2.36
N GLU A 124 17.27 -8.90 2.70
CA GLU A 124 16.72 -8.79 4.06
C GLU A 124 15.60 -9.80 4.36
N GLY A 125 15.26 -10.69 3.43
CA GLY A 125 14.25 -11.73 3.64
C GLY A 125 12.84 -11.19 3.82
N ALA A 126 12.46 -10.15 3.07
CA ALA A 126 11.13 -9.53 3.16
C ALA A 126 9.98 -10.51 2.89
N ALA A 127 10.24 -11.61 2.16
CA ALA A 127 9.28 -12.68 1.90
C ALA A 127 8.72 -13.34 3.16
N ASP A 128 9.50 -13.36 4.28
CA ASP A 128 9.06 -13.96 5.54
C ASP A 128 7.86 -13.21 6.17
N ALA A 129 7.77 -11.91 5.95
CA ALA A 129 6.65 -11.09 6.42
C ALA A 129 5.59 -10.89 5.33
N GLY A 130 5.97 -10.97 4.07
CA GLY A 130 5.12 -10.62 2.94
C GLY A 130 4.84 -9.12 2.83
N GLY A 131 3.95 -8.74 1.94
CA GLY A 131 3.59 -7.34 1.79
C GLY A 131 2.92 -7.01 0.47
N VAL A 132 2.83 -5.73 0.18
CA VAL A 132 2.28 -5.18 -1.05
C VAL A 132 3.22 -4.15 -1.67
N MET A 133 3.41 -4.23 -2.99
CA MET A 133 3.96 -3.15 -3.78
C MET A 133 2.86 -2.11 -3.97
N HIS A 134 2.93 -1.03 -3.20
CA HIS A 134 1.91 0.02 -3.14
C HIS A 134 2.01 0.95 -4.35
N CYS A 135 0.86 1.44 -4.81
CA CYS A 135 0.72 2.41 -5.91
C CYS A 135 1.60 2.07 -7.13
N PHE A 136 1.57 0.80 -7.52
CA PHE A 136 2.54 0.25 -8.46
C PHE A 136 2.48 0.92 -9.82
N SER A 137 3.63 1.45 -10.26
CA SER A 137 3.76 2.16 -11.54
C SER A 137 4.98 1.73 -12.37
N GLU A 138 5.70 0.72 -11.92
CA GLU A 138 6.86 0.15 -12.60
C GLU A 138 6.45 -0.89 -13.68
N ASP A 139 7.42 -1.59 -14.22
CA ASP A 139 7.23 -2.57 -15.31
C ASP A 139 6.86 -3.98 -14.81
N TRP A 140 6.49 -4.86 -15.76
CA TRP A 140 6.16 -6.25 -15.46
C TRP A 140 7.32 -7.07 -14.86
N PRO A 141 8.58 -6.96 -15.32
CA PRO A 141 9.71 -7.63 -14.66
C PRO A 141 9.81 -7.32 -13.17
N THR A 142 9.58 -6.06 -12.77
CA THR A 142 9.57 -5.63 -11.37
C THR A 142 8.39 -6.22 -10.61
N ALA A 143 7.17 -6.14 -11.18
CA ALA A 143 5.98 -6.75 -10.59
C ALA A 143 6.17 -8.25 -10.39
N LYS A 144 6.68 -8.96 -11.43
CA LYS A 144 6.95 -10.38 -11.35
C LYS A 144 7.96 -10.73 -10.25
N ALA A 145 9.03 -9.94 -10.13
CA ALA A 145 10.04 -10.16 -9.10
C ALA A 145 9.48 -10.01 -7.67
N ALA A 146 8.54 -9.09 -7.47
CA ALA A 146 7.82 -8.94 -6.19
C ALA A 146 6.82 -10.10 -5.96
N LEU A 147 6.07 -10.50 -6.99
CA LEU A 147 5.16 -11.66 -6.95
C LEU A 147 5.91 -12.95 -6.62
N ASP A 148 7.12 -13.16 -7.18
CA ASP A 148 7.98 -14.31 -6.89
C ASP A 148 8.48 -14.34 -5.43
N LEU A 149 8.45 -13.20 -4.71
CA LEU A 149 8.68 -13.06 -3.27
C LEU A 149 7.39 -13.22 -2.44
N GLY A 150 6.25 -13.52 -3.07
CA GLY A 150 4.95 -13.66 -2.41
C GLY A 150 4.22 -12.34 -2.14
N PHE A 151 4.71 -11.22 -2.67
CA PHE A 151 4.08 -9.92 -2.50
C PHE A 151 2.83 -9.77 -3.36
N TYR A 152 1.91 -8.95 -2.87
CA TYR A 152 0.77 -8.43 -3.64
C TYR A 152 1.17 -7.19 -4.43
N VAL A 153 0.36 -6.83 -5.41
CA VAL A 153 0.55 -5.60 -6.19
C VAL A 153 -0.75 -4.80 -6.14
N SER A 154 -0.67 -3.55 -5.69
CA SER A 154 -1.82 -2.65 -5.58
C SER A 154 -1.83 -1.65 -6.73
N ILE A 155 -2.98 -1.50 -7.36
CA ILE A 155 -3.20 -0.62 -8.51
C ILE A 155 -4.06 0.56 -8.10
N SER A 156 -3.51 1.76 -8.28
CA SER A 156 -4.16 3.05 -7.99
C SER A 156 -4.88 3.63 -9.23
N GLY A 157 -5.49 4.80 -9.04
CA GLY A 157 -6.14 5.57 -10.10
C GLY A 157 -5.29 5.86 -11.34
N ILE A 158 -3.96 5.70 -11.25
CA ILE A 158 -3.02 5.85 -12.39
C ILE A 158 -3.43 4.98 -13.57
N VAL A 159 -3.96 3.78 -13.35
CA VAL A 159 -4.36 2.84 -14.42
C VAL A 159 -5.37 3.47 -15.40
N THR A 160 -6.16 4.43 -14.93
CA THR A 160 -7.16 5.16 -15.74
C THR A 160 -6.58 6.29 -16.59
N PHE A 161 -5.29 6.67 -16.35
CA PHE A 161 -4.68 7.83 -17.01
C PHE A 161 -4.34 7.54 -18.48
N LYS A 162 -4.41 8.57 -19.33
CA LYS A 162 -4.19 8.44 -20.76
C LYS A 162 -2.88 7.72 -21.13
N ASN A 163 -1.80 8.01 -20.41
CA ASN A 163 -0.44 7.53 -20.71
C ASN A 163 0.02 6.39 -19.76
N ALA A 164 -0.92 5.57 -19.25
CA ALA A 164 -0.61 4.51 -18.29
C ALA A 164 -0.54 3.10 -18.92
N ASP A 165 -0.03 2.99 -20.15
CA ASP A 165 -0.02 1.72 -20.88
C ASP A 165 0.79 0.64 -20.16
N THR A 166 1.96 0.98 -19.58
CA THR A 166 2.77 0.08 -18.77
C THR A 166 2.01 -0.46 -17.57
N VAL A 167 1.32 0.42 -16.82
CA VAL A 167 0.51 0.02 -15.66
C VAL A 167 -0.64 -0.89 -16.07
N ARG A 168 -1.30 -0.61 -17.21
CA ARG A 168 -2.37 -1.47 -17.76
C ARG A 168 -1.86 -2.84 -18.16
N GLU A 169 -0.66 -2.91 -18.76
CA GLU A 169 -0.04 -4.17 -19.11
C GLU A 169 0.26 -5.01 -17.88
N VAL A 170 0.84 -4.41 -16.84
CA VAL A 170 1.06 -5.05 -15.54
C VAL A 170 -0.26 -5.52 -14.94
N ALA A 171 -1.25 -4.63 -14.88
CA ALA A 171 -2.56 -4.92 -14.28
C ALA A 171 -3.30 -6.10 -14.95
N ARG A 172 -3.07 -6.36 -16.24
CA ARG A 172 -3.60 -7.55 -16.92
C ARG A 172 -2.93 -8.85 -16.51
N GLN A 173 -1.66 -8.79 -16.12
CA GLN A 173 -0.80 -9.95 -15.88
C GLN A 173 -0.77 -10.37 -14.40
N ILE A 174 -1.08 -9.48 -13.45
CA ILE A 174 -1.12 -9.80 -12.03
C ILE A 174 -2.12 -10.94 -11.79
N PRO A 175 -1.74 -12.03 -11.08
CA PRO A 175 -2.67 -13.08 -10.67
C PRO A 175 -3.82 -12.50 -9.86
N SER A 176 -5.04 -13.05 -10.02
CA SER A 176 -6.23 -12.53 -9.34
C SER A 176 -6.13 -12.61 -7.81
N ASP A 177 -5.41 -13.59 -7.31
CA ASP A 177 -5.13 -13.81 -5.89
C ASP A 177 -3.95 -12.97 -5.34
N ARG A 178 -3.42 -12.04 -6.13
CA ARG A 178 -2.31 -11.13 -5.75
C ARG A 178 -2.58 -9.67 -6.09
N LEU A 179 -3.79 -9.35 -6.55
CA LEU A 179 -4.19 -8.00 -6.94
C LEU A 179 -4.89 -7.28 -5.79
N LEU A 180 -4.48 -6.04 -5.52
CA LEU A 180 -5.18 -5.09 -4.67
C LEU A 180 -5.54 -3.82 -5.44
N VAL A 181 -6.48 -3.05 -4.91
CA VAL A 181 -6.88 -1.73 -5.42
C VAL A 181 -6.73 -0.68 -4.34
N GLU A 182 -6.40 0.53 -4.75
CA GLU A 182 -6.20 1.65 -3.82
C GLU A 182 -6.52 2.99 -4.46
N THR A 183 -6.50 4.05 -3.65
CA THR A 183 -6.68 5.43 -4.10
C THR A 183 -5.39 6.23 -4.16
N ASP A 184 -4.50 6.08 -3.20
CA ASP A 184 -3.42 7.03 -2.88
C ASP A 184 -3.95 8.44 -2.57
N ALA A 185 -5.14 8.51 -1.96
CA ALA A 185 -5.77 9.79 -1.61
C ALA A 185 -4.91 10.59 -0.59
N PRO A 186 -4.78 11.90 -0.77
CA PRO A 186 -5.58 12.80 -1.61
C PRO A 186 -5.07 12.99 -3.05
N TYR A 187 -4.11 12.19 -3.48
CA TYR A 187 -3.45 12.28 -4.79
C TYR A 187 -4.09 11.32 -5.81
N LEU A 188 -3.67 11.41 -7.06
CA LEU A 188 -3.90 10.44 -8.13
C LEU A 188 -5.38 10.12 -8.44
N ALA A 189 -6.30 11.09 -8.27
CA ALA A 189 -7.71 10.90 -8.57
C ALA A 189 -7.92 10.23 -9.96
N PRO A 190 -8.68 9.11 -10.03
CA PRO A 190 -8.94 8.42 -11.30
C PRO A 190 -9.81 9.25 -12.25
N VAL A 191 -9.92 8.83 -13.50
CA VAL A 191 -10.96 9.33 -14.40
C VAL A 191 -12.31 8.81 -13.87
N PRO A 192 -13.38 9.68 -13.77
CA PRO A 192 -13.49 11.02 -14.32
C PRO A 192 -13.02 12.17 -13.40
N HIS A 193 -12.47 11.88 -12.23
CA HIS A 193 -12.18 12.86 -11.17
C HIS A 193 -10.81 13.56 -11.33
N ARG A 194 -10.16 13.45 -12.50
CA ARG A 194 -8.85 14.10 -12.74
C ARG A 194 -8.88 15.60 -12.45
N GLY A 195 -7.85 16.08 -11.72
CA GLY A 195 -7.72 17.49 -11.35
C GLY A 195 -8.45 17.87 -10.05
N HIS A 196 -9.18 16.96 -9.45
CA HIS A 196 -9.80 17.13 -8.12
C HIS A 196 -9.01 16.39 -7.06
N THR A 197 -9.22 16.76 -5.80
CA THR A 197 -8.72 15.99 -4.64
C THR A 197 -9.30 14.60 -4.66
N ASN A 198 -8.45 13.57 -4.56
CA ASN A 198 -8.87 12.19 -4.49
C ASN A 198 -9.46 11.87 -3.11
N GLU A 199 -10.34 10.87 -3.05
CA GLU A 199 -10.91 10.36 -1.80
C GLU A 199 -11.18 8.85 -1.91
N PRO A 200 -11.33 8.13 -0.76
CA PRO A 200 -11.53 6.68 -0.77
C PRO A 200 -12.70 6.20 -1.64
N ALA A 201 -13.79 6.97 -1.76
CA ALA A 201 -14.92 6.64 -2.60
C ALA A 201 -14.54 6.42 -4.08
N PHE A 202 -13.52 7.11 -4.56
CA PHE A 202 -13.11 7.04 -5.98
C PHE A 202 -12.36 5.75 -6.34
N VAL A 203 -12.02 4.89 -5.36
CA VAL A 203 -11.49 3.55 -5.67
C VAL A 203 -12.49 2.73 -6.49
N ALA A 204 -13.79 3.00 -6.37
CA ALA A 204 -14.83 2.34 -7.16
C ALA A 204 -14.65 2.57 -8.68
N ASP A 205 -14.15 3.74 -9.11
CA ASP A 205 -13.85 4.02 -10.50
C ASP A 205 -12.60 3.31 -10.98
N THR A 206 -11.57 3.22 -10.13
CA THR A 206 -10.37 2.40 -10.38
C THR A 206 -10.75 0.93 -10.52
N ALA A 207 -11.56 0.40 -9.60
CA ALA A 207 -12.01 -0.99 -9.64
C ALA A 207 -12.85 -1.30 -10.89
N ARG A 208 -13.78 -0.41 -11.28
CA ARG A 208 -14.57 -0.56 -12.52
C ARG A 208 -13.69 -0.61 -13.75
N PHE A 209 -12.71 0.29 -13.85
CA PHE A 209 -11.76 0.29 -14.96
C PHE A 209 -10.92 -1.00 -15.01
N LEU A 210 -10.46 -1.49 -13.85
CA LEU A 210 -9.71 -2.74 -13.76
C LEU A 210 -10.55 -3.95 -14.12
N ALA A 211 -11.83 -4.00 -13.73
CA ALA A 211 -12.75 -5.06 -14.09
C ALA A 211 -12.91 -5.15 -15.61
N GLU A 212 -13.16 -4.03 -16.28
CA GLU A 212 -13.24 -3.94 -17.74
C GLU A 212 -11.92 -4.35 -18.41
N LEU A 213 -10.77 -3.85 -17.89
CA LEU A 213 -9.45 -4.14 -18.42
C LEU A 213 -9.09 -5.63 -18.35
N ARG A 214 -9.57 -6.33 -17.32
CA ARG A 214 -9.30 -7.76 -17.06
C ARG A 214 -10.40 -8.68 -17.59
N GLY A 215 -11.51 -8.12 -18.12
CA GLY A 215 -12.63 -8.89 -18.67
C GLY A 215 -13.42 -9.67 -17.62
N VAL A 216 -13.52 -9.14 -16.40
CA VAL A 216 -14.34 -9.68 -15.29
C VAL A 216 -15.40 -8.67 -14.90
N ASP A 217 -16.47 -9.10 -14.22
CA ASP A 217 -17.45 -8.17 -13.67
C ASP A 217 -16.90 -7.48 -12.39
N LEU A 218 -17.48 -6.31 -12.07
CA LEU A 218 -17.04 -5.50 -10.95
C LEU A 218 -17.20 -6.21 -9.60
N GLU A 219 -18.28 -6.98 -9.43
CA GLU A 219 -18.54 -7.71 -8.18
C GLU A 219 -17.47 -8.77 -7.93
N THR A 220 -17.11 -9.54 -8.96
CA THR A 220 -16.01 -10.51 -8.92
C THR A 220 -14.69 -9.84 -8.54
N LEU A 221 -14.33 -8.71 -9.17
CA LEU A 221 -13.09 -8.00 -8.84
C LEU A 221 -13.12 -7.48 -7.40
N ALA A 222 -14.23 -6.87 -6.98
CA ALA A 222 -14.38 -6.32 -5.63
C ALA A 222 -14.25 -7.43 -4.57
N GLN A 223 -14.88 -8.59 -4.79
CA GLN A 223 -14.75 -9.73 -3.89
C GLN A 223 -13.31 -10.24 -3.83
N GLN A 224 -12.66 -10.44 -4.98
CA GLN A 224 -11.27 -10.90 -5.05
C GLN A 224 -10.31 -9.97 -4.31
N THR A 225 -10.40 -8.66 -4.56
CA THR A 225 -9.50 -7.69 -3.91
C THR A 225 -9.78 -7.54 -2.42
N THR A 226 -11.02 -7.72 -1.98
CA THR A 226 -11.39 -7.75 -0.57
C THR A 226 -10.85 -9.01 0.12
N ASP A 227 -10.99 -10.18 -0.51
CA ASP A 227 -10.44 -11.43 0.04
C ASP A 227 -8.92 -11.38 0.13
N ASN A 228 -8.26 -10.87 -0.90
CA ASN A 228 -6.80 -10.65 -0.94
C ASN A 228 -6.35 -9.69 0.17
N PHE A 229 -7.13 -8.64 0.46
CA PHE A 229 -6.82 -7.72 1.55
C PHE A 229 -6.78 -8.44 2.91
N PHE A 230 -7.78 -9.24 3.22
CA PHE A 230 -7.84 -9.96 4.49
C PHE A 230 -6.87 -11.16 4.57
N GLU A 231 -6.48 -11.72 3.43
CA GLU A 231 -5.42 -12.73 3.37
C GLU A 231 -4.05 -12.10 3.64
N LEU A 232 -3.77 -10.94 3.05
CA LEU A 232 -2.52 -10.22 3.25
C LEU A 232 -2.41 -9.65 4.67
N PHE A 233 -3.49 -9.08 5.20
CA PHE A 233 -3.51 -8.41 6.52
C PHE A 233 -4.33 -9.22 7.54
N PRO A 234 -3.77 -10.32 8.10
CA PRO A 234 -4.52 -11.24 8.95
C PRO A 234 -4.96 -10.64 10.30
N LEU A 235 -4.38 -9.51 10.71
CA LEU A 235 -4.82 -8.76 11.89
C LEU A 235 -6.02 -7.84 11.60
N ALA A 236 -6.33 -7.57 10.34
CA ALA A 236 -7.56 -6.90 9.95
C ALA A 236 -8.74 -7.88 10.10
N THR A 237 -9.81 -7.45 10.76
CA THR A 237 -10.98 -8.29 10.99
C THR A 237 -12.17 -7.84 10.16
N ARG A 238 -12.88 -8.78 9.54
CA ARG A 238 -14.15 -8.47 8.85
C ARG A 238 -15.21 -8.08 9.89
N ILE A 239 -15.95 -7.02 9.61
CA ILE A 239 -17.12 -6.66 10.40
C ILE A 239 -18.18 -7.74 10.14
N THR A 240 -18.61 -8.42 11.19
CA THR A 240 -19.72 -9.38 11.11
C THR A 240 -21.06 -8.65 11.14
N ALA A 241 -22.07 -9.18 10.46
CA ALA A 241 -23.40 -8.56 10.37
C ALA A 241 -24.11 -8.40 11.73
N ASP A 242 -23.58 -8.99 12.79
CA ASP A 242 -24.15 -8.97 14.15
C ASP A 242 -23.59 -7.81 15.02
N GLY A 243 -22.84 -6.89 14.45
CA GLY A 243 -22.11 -5.80 15.12
C GLY A 243 -22.68 -4.38 14.90
N TYR A 244 -24.00 -4.22 14.79
CA TYR A 244 -24.70 -2.93 14.86
C TYR A 244 -25.73 -2.93 15.97
#